data_f2311167a60209d84f2fc56d6e0cb33b
#
_entry.id   f2311167a60209d84f2fc56d6e0cb33b
#
_cell.length_a   1.000
_cell.length_b   1.000
_cell.length_c   1.000
_cell.angle_alpha   90.00
_cell.angle_beta   90.00
_cell.angle_gamma   90.00
#
_symmetry.space_group_name_H-M   'P 1'
#
loop_
_entity.id
_entity.type
_entity.pdbx_description
1 polymer ?
#
loop_
_entity_poly.entity_id
_entity_poly.type
_entity_poly.pdbx_seq_one_letter_code
_entity_poly.pdbx_strand_id
1 'polypeptide(L)'
;MQAEVAVHVARKRGEQVPEALLAIQEAGREATRELRATLEALRDDDTTPPRGLDHVAELVERARTSGLDATLTIEGQRPDVPAAVDRTVYRIVQESLTNIARHAAAATASVRIDYRPDALAIRIDDDGKATPGTAPVPGVGLLGMRERVTALGGRLSAAPRSEGGFTVQAELPVDRTA
;
A
#
# COMPACT_ATOMS: atom_id res chain seq x y z
N MET A 1 23.26 -2.67 12.17
CA MET A 1 23.83 -2.67 13.53
C MET A 1 25.05 -1.78 13.69
N GLN A 2 26.17 -1.95 12.95
CA GLN A 2 27.38 -1.12 13.17
C GLN A 2 27.18 0.38 12.89
N ALA A 3 26.46 0.75 11.83
CA ALA A 3 26.15 2.15 11.50
C ALA A 3 25.26 2.84 12.56
N GLU A 4 24.33 2.13 13.15
CA GLU A 4 23.46 2.67 14.23
C GLU A 4 24.23 2.96 15.50
N VAL A 5 25.15 2.07 15.86
CA VAL A 5 26.02 2.24 17.02
C VAL A 5 26.94 3.44 16.79
N ALA A 6 27.53 3.58 15.60
CA ALA A 6 28.42 4.69 15.26
C ALA A 6 27.69 6.05 15.31
N VAL A 7 26.48 6.15 14.75
CA VAL A 7 25.65 7.36 14.81
C VAL A 7 25.26 7.68 16.26
N HIS A 8 24.89 6.68 17.05
CA HIS A 8 24.52 6.87 18.45
C HIS A 8 25.71 7.38 19.30
N VAL A 9 26.87 6.82 19.08
CA VAL A 9 28.09 7.21 19.79
C VAL A 9 28.54 8.63 19.40
N ALA A 10 28.50 8.97 18.09
CA ALA A 10 28.83 10.31 17.62
C ALA A 10 27.90 11.38 18.21
N ARG A 11 26.58 11.12 18.22
CA ARG A 11 25.59 12.01 18.86
C ARG A 11 25.81 12.19 20.36
N LYS A 12 26.18 11.13 21.10
CA LYS A 12 26.48 11.21 22.51
C LYS A 12 27.77 12.03 22.81
N ARG A 13 28.71 12.08 21.86
CA ARG A 13 29.95 12.83 21.96
C ARG A 13 29.84 14.27 21.44
N GLY A 14 28.69 14.69 20.94
CA GLY A 14 28.51 16.01 20.32
C GLY A 14 29.26 16.17 18.99
N GLU A 15 29.68 15.06 18.37
CA GLU A 15 30.39 15.07 17.09
C GLU A 15 29.39 15.18 15.93
N GLN A 16 29.77 15.87 14.85
CA GLN A 16 28.98 15.90 13.63
C GLN A 16 28.97 14.51 13.00
N VAL A 17 27.77 13.96 12.81
CA VAL A 17 27.60 12.68 12.10
C VAL A 17 27.80 12.91 10.62
N PRO A 18 28.77 12.23 9.94
CA PRO A 18 28.95 12.36 8.51
C PRO A 18 27.65 12.00 7.74
N GLU A 19 27.28 12.81 6.74
CA GLU A 19 26.09 12.58 5.90
C GLU A 19 26.07 11.17 5.29
N ALA A 20 27.24 10.67 4.90
CA ALA A 20 27.38 9.30 4.37
C ALA A 20 26.92 8.22 5.36
N LEU A 21 27.14 8.41 6.66
CA LEU A 21 26.70 7.46 7.70
C LEU A 21 25.18 7.51 7.89
N LEU A 22 24.58 8.69 7.78
CA LEU A 22 23.13 8.86 7.82
C LEU A 22 22.47 8.21 6.60
N ALA A 23 23.05 8.41 5.41
CA ALA A 23 22.57 7.79 4.17
C ALA A 23 22.66 6.25 4.22
N ILE A 24 23.75 5.69 4.74
CA ILE A 24 23.90 4.23 4.91
C ILE A 24 22.89 3.69 5.93
N GLN A 25 22.63 4.43 7.01
CA GLN A 25 21.64 4.03 8.03
C GLN A 25 20.22 4.01 7.44
N GLU A 26 19.87 5.03 6.65
CA GLU A 26 18.56 5.11 5.97
C GLU A 26 18.41 4.00 4.93
N ALA A 27 19.39 3.79 4.08
CA ALA A 27 19.41 2.70 3.10
C ALA A 27 19.31 1.31 3.77
N GLY A 28 19.98 1.10 4.89
CA GLY A 28 19.91 -0.16 5.65
C GLY A 28 18.54 -0.40 6.30
N ARG A 29 17.89 0.66 6.76
CA ARG A 29 16.52 0.59 7.29
C ARG A 29 15.51 0.30 6.18
N GLU A 30 15.68 0.93 5.03
CA GLU A 30 14.83 0.70 3.86
C GLU A 30 14.95 -0.74 3.35
N ALA A 31 16.18 -1.24 3.15
CA ALA A 31 16.41 -2.62 2.73
C ALA A 31 15.84 -3.64 3.73
N THR A 32 15.92 -3.37 5.04
CA THR A 32 15.34 -4.25 6.06
C THR A 32 13.80 -4.21 6.03
N ARG A 33 13.21 -3.05 5.74
CA ARG A 33 11.76 -2.90 5.56
C ARG A 33 11.27 -3.65 4.33
N GLU A 34 11.99 -3.53 3.21
CA GLU A 34 11.69 -4.25 1.96
C GLU A 34 11.77 -5.78 2.14
N LEU A 35 12.83 -6.26 2.79
CA LEU A 35 12.97 -7.68 3.09
C LEU A 35 11.84 -8.21 3.98
N ARG A 36 11.43 -7.46 5.00
CA ARG A 36 10.29 -7.85 5.84
C ARG A 36 8.98 -7.86 5.07
N ALA A 37 8.73 -6.84 4.25
CA ALA A 37 7.54 -6.78 3.41
C ALA A 37 7.49 -7.95 2.42
N THR A 38 8.63 -8.31 1.82
CA THR A 38 8.75 -9.46 0.91
C THR A 38 8.53 -10.79 1.65
N LEU A 39 9.10 -10.95 2.84
CA LEU A 39 8.91 -12.14 3.67
C LEU A 39 7.48 -12.27 4.21
N GLU A 40 6.84 -11.16 4.57
CA GLU A 40 5.43 -11.13 4.96
C GLU A 40 4.53 -11.49 3.78
N ALA A 41 4.82 -10.97 2.58
CA ALA A 41 4.10 -11.33 1.36
C ALA A 41 4.23 -12.82 1.02
N LEU A 42 5.42 -13.41 1.17
CA LEU A 42 5.66 -14.85 0.95
C LEU A 42 5.04 -15.73 2.05
N ARG A 43 5.02 -15.27 3.30
CA ARG A 43 4.41 -16.01 4.40
C ARG A 43 2.89 -16.03 4.34
N ASP A 44 2.27 -14.97 3.83
CA ASP A 44 0.82 -14.88 3.68
C ASP A 44 0.29 -15.80 2.56
N ASP A 45 1.14 -16.21 1.61
CA ASP A 45 0.72 -17.16 0.56
C ASP A 45 0.65 -18.63 1.05
N ASP A 46 1.41 -19.01 2.08
CA ASP A 46 1.57 -20.44 2.44
C ASP A 46 0.80 -20.92 3.69
N THR A 47 0.31 -20.03 4.57
CA THR A 47 -0.19 -20.47 5.89
C THR A 47 -1.54 -19.92 6.34
N THR A 48 -2.13 -18.98 5.60
CA THR A 48 -3.44 -18.40 5.96
C THR A 48 -4.45 -18.67 4.84
N PRO A 49 -5.71 -19.02 5.14
CA PRO A 49 -6.73 -19.13 4.10
C PRO A 49 -6.75 -17.87 3.26
N PRO A 50 -6.87 -18.00 1.93
CA PRO A 50 -6.75 -16.88 1.01
C PRO A 50 -7.75 -15.78 1.38
N ARG A 51 -7.23 -14.65 1.87
CA ARG A 51 -8.05 -13.49 2.21
C ARG A 51 -8.44 -12.74 0.93
N GLY A 52 -9.71 -12.38 0.85
CA GLY A 52 -10.28 -11.67 -0.27
C GLY A 52 -11.09 -10.44 0.17
N LEU A 53 -12.00 -10.01 -0.69
CA LEU A 53 -12.88 -8.85 -0.48
C LEU A 53 -13.64 -8.87 0.85
N ASP A 54 -14.04 -10.04 1.32
CA ASP A 54 -14.76 -10.21 2.60
C ASP A 54 -13.94 -9.74 3.81
N HIS A 55 -12.62 -9.69 3.68
CA HIS A 55 -11.70 -9.28 4.75
C HIS A 55 -11.22 -7.83 4.61
N VAL A 56 -11.69 -7.07 3.61
CA VAL A 56 -11.28 -5.67 3.41
C VAL A 56 -11.76 -4.80 4.58
N ALA A 57 -12.95 -5.04 5.09
CA ALA A 57 -13.46 -4.32 6.25
C ALA A 57 -12.54 -4.46 7.47
N GLU A 58 -11.96 -5.64 7.69
CA GLU A 58 -11.01 -5.88 8.79
C GLU A 58 -9.70 -5.09 8.60
N LEU A 59 -9.24 -4.86 7.35
CA LEU A 59 -8.08 -4.02 7.07
C LEU A 59 -8.34 -2.57 7.47
N VAL A 60 -9.52 -2.06 7.10
CA VAL A 60 -9.92 -0.69 7.42
C VAL A 60 -10.07 -0.51 8.94
N GLU A 61 -10.67 -1.47 9.64
CA GLU A 61 -10.78 -1.42 11.11
C GLU A 61 -9.40 -1.46 11.80
N ARG A 62 -8.47 -2.25 11.30
CA ARG A 62 -7.09 -2.25 11.80
C ARG A 62 -6.39 -0.90 11.58
N ALA A 63 -6.62 -0.27 10.43
CA ALA A 63 -6.08 1.07 10.16
C ALA A 63 -6.66 2.10 11.14
N ARG A 64 -7.97 2.05 11.44
CA ARG A 64 -8.63 2.89 12.45
C ARG A 64 -8.03 2.70 13.85
N THR A 65 -7.86 1.45 14.25
CA THR A 65 -7.25 1.12 15.55
C THR A 65 -5.82 1.64 15.67
N SER A 66 -5.12 1.77 14.54
CA SER A 66 -3.76 2.33 14.48
C SER A 66 -3.71 3.86 14.41
N GLY A 67 -4.88 4.54 14.49
CA GLY A 67 -4.98 6.00 14.56
C GLY A 67 -5.21 6.70 13.21
N LEU A 68 -5.47 5.96 12.13
CA LEU A 68 -5.83 6.51 10.83
C LEU A 68 -7.37 6.58 10.73
N ASP A 69 -7.93 7.76 10.47
CA ASP A 69 -9.38 7.88 10.20
C ASP A 69 -9.70 7.34 8.79
N ALA A 70 -9.97 6.03 8.74
CA ALA A 70 -10.18 5.30 7.50
C ALA A 70 -11.66 5.01 7.27
N THR A 71 -12.14 5.19 6.04
CA THR A 71 -13.51 4.90 5.61
C THR A 71 -13.53 3.82 4.53
N LEU A 72 -14.59 3.01 4.51
CA LEU A 72 -14.86 2.02 3.48
C LEU A 72 -16.23 2.26 2.88
N THR A 73 -16.30 2.40 1.57
CA THR A 73 -17.55 2.48 0.80
C THR A 73 -17.55 1.36 -0.24
N ILE A 74 -18.62 0.60 -0.29
CA ILE A 74 -18.82 -0.47 -1.28
C ILE A 74 -20.10 -0.15 -2.03
N GLU A 75 -20.01 -0.05 -3.34
CA GLU A 75 -21.12 0.30 -4.23
C GLU A 75 -21.36 -0.82 -5.27
N GLY A 76 -22.60 -0.93 -5.74
CA GLY A 76 -23.00 -1.94 -6.71
C GLY A 76 -23.35 -3.29 -6.08
N GLN A 77 -23.80 -4.22 -6.93
CA GLN A 77 -24.07 -5.59 -6.52
C GLN A 77 -22.83 -6.44 -6.78
N ARG A 78 -22.34 -7.12 -5.77
CA ARG A 78 -21.16 -8.00 -5.88
C ARG A 78 -21.49 -9.16 -6.84
N PRO A 79 -20.80 -9.25 -7.99
CA PRO A 79 -20.90 -10.39 -8.87
C PRO A 79 -20.12 -11.58 -8.31
N ASP A 80 -20.14 -12.71 -9.01
CA ASP A 80 -19.17 -13.76 -8.77
C ASP A 80 -17.79 -13.27 -9.23
N VAL A 81 -16.90 -13.06 -8.27
CA VAL A 81 -15.56 -12.51 -8.51
C VAL A 81 -14.56 -13.63 -8.56
N PRO A 82 -13.76 -13.76 -9.64
CA PRO A 82 -12.70 -14.76 -9.70
C PRO A 82 -11.75 -14.66 -8.50
N ALA A 83 -11.38 -15.79 -7.92
CA ALA A 83 -10.56 -15.84 -6.72
C ALA A 83 -9.22 -15.09 -6.85
N ALA A 84 -8.66 -14.99 -8.05
CA ALA A 84 -7.44 -14.22 -8.30
C ALA A 84 -7.69 -12.71 -8.21
N VAL A 85 -8.82 -12.22 -8.73
CA VAL A 85 -9.26 -10.81 -8.62
C VAL A 85 -9.55 -10.50 -7.16
N ASP A 86 -10.31 -11.34 -6.49
CA ASP A 86 -10.69 -11.22 -5.07
C ASP A 86 -9.45 -11.04 -4.17
N ARG A 87 -8.44 -11.89 -4.31
CA ARG A 87 -7.16 -11.78 -3.59
C ARG A 87 -6.38 -10.51 -3.97
N THR A 88 -6.35 -10.17 -5.26
CA THR A 88 -5.61 -8.99 -5.73
C THR A 88 -6.17 -7.71 -5.15
N VAL A 89 -7.49 -7.57 -5.06
CA VAL A 89 -8.15 -6.43 -4.41
C VAL A 89 -7.75 -6.31 -2.95
N TYR A 90 -7.82 -7.41 -2.20
CA TYR A 90 -7.40 -7.43 -0.80
C TYR A 90 -5.94 -6.93 -0.64
N ARG A 91 -5.03 -7.42 -1.50
CA ARG A 91 -3.62 -7.02 -1.47
C ARG A 91 -3.39 -5.55 -1.84
N ILE A 92 -4.14 -5.01 -2.80
CA ILE A 92 -4.08 -3.58 -3.14
C ILE A 92 -4.48 -2.73 -1.94
N VAL A 93 -5.59 -3.06 -1.28
CA VAL A 93 -6.05 -2.31 -0.11
C VAL A 93 -5.05 -2.44 1.04
N GLN A 94 -4.57 -3.64 1.32
CA GLN A 94 -3.57 -3.91 2.36
C GLN A 94 -2.30 -3.08 2.16
N GLU A 95 -1.71 -3.13 0.97
CA GLU A 95 -0.49 -2.41 0.63
C GLU A 95 -0.71 -0.89 0.66
N SER A 96 -1.85 -0.42 0.13
CA SER A 96 -2.17 1.01 0.16
C SER A 96 -2.33 1.55 1.58
N LEU A 97 -3.08 0.88 2.45
CA LEU A 97 -3.22 1.29 3.85
C LEU A 97 -1.88 1.22 4.61
N THR A 98 -1.04 0.23 4.30
CA THR A 98 0.30 0.13 4.85
C THR A 98 1.19 1.30 4.41
N ASN A 99 1.13 1.68 3.13
CA ASN A 99 1.87 2.81 2.57
C ASN A 99 1.40 4.13 3.19
N ILE A 100 0.10 4.33 3.36
CA ILE A 100 -0.47 5.50 4.02
C ILE A 100 0.08 5.61 5.45
N ALA A 101 -0.01 4.55 6.23
CA ALA A 101 0.46 4.54 7.62
C ALA A 101 1.97 4.80 7.76
N ARG A 102 2.77 4.37 6.78
CA ARG A 102 4.23 4.50 6.82
C ARG A 102 4.76 5.82 6.26
N HIS A 103 4.13 6.35 5.22
CA HIS A 103 4.74 7.38 4.38
C HIS A 103 3.92 8.66 4.23
N ALA A 104 2.60 8.57 4.35
CA ALA A 104 1.75 9.69 4.00
C ALA A 104 1.71 10.77 5.08
N ALA A 105 1.99 10.44 6.35
CA ALA A 105 1.68 11.30 7.51
C ALA A 105 0.23 11.84 7.39
N ALA A 106 -0.67 10.99 6.87
CA ALA A 106 -2.07 11.29 6.64
C ALA A 106 -2.87 11.17 7.93
N ALA A 107 -3.93 11.97 8.04
CA ALA A 107 -4.93 11.85 9.09
C ALA A 107 -6.11 11.00 8.62
N THR A 108 -6.44 11.03 7.33
CA THR A 108 -7.61 10.37 6.76
C THR A 108 -7.23 9.48 5.57
N ALA A 109 -7.99 8.39 5.41
CA ALA A 109 -7.94 7.53 4.22
C ALA A 109 -9.35 7.11 3.81
N SER A 110 -9.62 7.04 2.51
CA SER A 110 -10.87 6.50 2.00
C SER A 110 -10.60 5.32 1.06
N VAL A 111 -11.30 4.22 1.28
CA VAL A 111 -11.30 3.04 0.41
C VAL A 111 -12.68 2.95 -0.23
N ARG A 112 -12.74 2.96 -1.55
CA ARG A 112 -13.97 2.76 -2.32
C ARG A 112 -13.80 1.56 -3.23
N ILE A 113 -14.80 0.68 -3.21
CA ILE A 113 -14.94 -0.49 -4.07
C ILE A 113 -16.25 -0.34 -4.84
N ASP A 114 -16.19 -0.37 -6.16
CA ASP A 114 -17.35 -0.21 -7.04
C ASP A 114 -17.47 -1.44 -7.94
N TYR A 115 -18.54 -2.20 -7.74
CA TYR A 115 -18.89 -3.35 -8.56
C TYR A 115 -19.66 -2.89 -9.80
N ARG A 116 -19.00 -2.95 -10.94
CA ARG A 116 -19.56 -2.62 -12.25
C ARG A 116 -19.94 -3.88 -13.01
N PRO A 117 -20.73 -3.77 -14.09
CA PRO A 117 -21.15 -4.94 -14.86
C PRO A 117 -20.02 -5.84 -15.34
N ASP A 118 -18.90 -5.26 -15.76
CA ASP A 118 -17.77 -5.95 -16.43
C ASP A 118 -16.44 -5.73 -15.71
N ALA A 119 -16.42 -4.96 -14.62
CA ALA A 119 -15.19 -4.61 -13.91
C ALA A 119 -15.42 -4.36 -12.43
N LEU A 120 -14.40 -4.59 -11.66
CA LEU A 120 -14.28 -4.17 -10.27
C LEU A 120 -13.33 -2.98 -10.21
N ALA A 121 -13.83 -1.83 -9.82
CA ALA A 121 -13.04 -0.63 -9.63
C ALA A 121 -12.74 -0.41 -8.15
N ILE A 122 -11.50 -0.02 -7.86
CA ILE A 122 -11.03 0.29 -6.52
C ILE A 122 -10.39 1.66 -6.55
N ARG A 123 -10.67 2.46 -5.54
CA ARG A 123 -10.01 3.73 -5.32
C ARG A 123 -9.65 3.87 -3.84
N ILE A 124 -8.38 4.20 -3.58
CA ILE A 124 -7.87 4.51 -2.25
C ILE A 124 -7.25 5.89 -2.31
N ASP A 125 -7.76 6.80 -1.49
CA ASP A 125 -7.28 8.17 -1.37
C ASP A 125 -6.80 8.43 0.06
N ASP A 126 -5.75 9.23 0.21
CA ASP A 126 -5.32 9.79 1.50
C ASP A 126 -5.16 11.32 1.40
N ASP A 127 -5.06 11.97 2.56
CA ASP A 127 -4.83 13.41 2.72
C ASP A 127 -3.38 13.73 3.12
N GLY A 128 -2.44 12.83 2.82
CA GLY A 128 -1.04 12.98 3.21
C GLY A 128 -0.29 14.09 2.50
N LYS A 129 1.03 14.11 2.68
CA LYS A 129 1.91 15.20 2.24
C LYS A 129 2.42 15.07 0.80
N ALA A 130 1.90 14.15 0.00
CA ALA A 130 2.33 14.02 -1.39
C ALA A 130 2.03 15.31 -2.17
N THR A 131 3.04 15.83 -2.88
CA THR A 131 2.95 17.10 -3.59
C THR A 131 2.56 16.88 -5.04
N PRO A 132 1.58 17.62 -5.57
CA PRO A 132 1.21 17.57 -6.98
C PRO A 132 2.42 17.80 -7.90
N GLY A 133 2.49 17.06 -9.01
CA GLY A 133 3.56 17.18 -10.00
C GLY A 133 4.85 16.42 -9.67
N THR A 134 4.98 15.85 -8.49
CA THR A 134 6.09 14.96 -8.16
C THR A 134 5.73 13.53 -8.60
N ALA A 135 6.47 13.01 -9.59
CA ALA A 135 6.29 11.61 -9.96
C ALA A 135 6.65 10.73 -8.76
N PRO A 136 5.76 9.82 -8.33
CA PRO A 136 6.11 8.90 -7.27
C PRO A 136 7.30 8.05 -7.74
N VAL A 137 8.36 8.00 -6.94
CA VAL A 137 9.39 6.99 -7.14
C VAL A 137 8.71 5.63 -6.87
N PRO A 138 8.60 4.75 -7.88
CA PRO A 138 7.92 3.48 -7.68
C PRO A 138 8.69 2.65 -6.65
N GLY A 139 8.19 2.59 -5.42
CA GLY A 139 8.65 1.59 -4.47
C GLY A 139 8.22 0.18 -4.91
N VAL A 140 8.84 -0.84 -4.34
CA VAL A 140 8.55 -2.26 -4.65
C VAL A 140 7.05 -2.58 -4.50
N GLY A 141 6.36 -1.98 -3.53
CA GLY A 141 4.93 -2.17 -3.30
C GLY A 141 4.05 -1.71 -4.48
N LEU A 142 4.29 -0.50 -5.02
CA LEU A 142 3.54 0.01 -6.17
C LEU A 142 3.83 -0.80 -7.45
N LEU A 143 5.08 -1.23 -7.64
CA LEU A 143 5.45 -2.09 -8.77
C LEU A 143 4.73 -3.43 -8.69
N GLY A 144 4.78 -4.10 -7.54
CA GLY A 144 4.11 -5.39 -7.33
C GLY A 144 2.58 -5.32 -7.45
N MET A 145 1.95 -4.20 -7.02
CA MET A 145 0.53 -3.99 -7.27
C MET A 145 0.22 -3.86 -8.76
N ARG A 146 1.04 -3.10 -9.51
CA ARG A 146 0.85 -2.92 -10.96
C ARG A 146 1.03 -4.23 -11.72
N GLU A 147 2.04 -5.02 -11.39
CA GLU A 147 2.29 -6.32 -12.01
C GLU A 147 1.10 -7.29 -11.80
N ARG A 148 0.59 -7.40 -10.56
CA ARG A 148 -0.55 -8.25 -10.24
C ARG A 148 -1.82 -7.85 -11.00
N VAL A 149 -2.11 -6.54 -11.04
CA VAL A 149 -3.28 -6.02 -11.76
C VAL A 149 -3.15 -6.26 -13.27
N THR A 150 -1.97 -6.01 -13.84
CA THR A 150 -1.70 -6.23 -15.28
C THR A 150 -1.80 -7.70 -15.65
N ALA A 151 -1.33 -8.60 -14.79
CA ALA A 151 -1.43 -10.06 -15.01
C ALA A 151 -2.89 -10.56 -15.09
N LEU A 152 -3.85 -9.82 -14.52
CA LEU A 152 -5.29 -10.07 -14.58
C LEU A 152 -6.00 -9.25 -15.68
N GLY A 153 -5.25 -8.63 -16.59
CA GLY A 153 -5.81 -7.80 -17.67
C GLY A 153 -6.35 -6.45 -17.18
N GLY A 154 -6.11 -6.07 -15.93
CA GLY A 154 -6.55 -4.82 -15.35
C GLY A 154 -5.57 -3.66 -15.56
N ARG A 155 -5.91 -2.51 -14.99
CA ARG A 155 -5.08 -1.29 -15.01
C ARG A 155 -4.94 -0.74 -13.59
N LEU A 156 -3.75 -0.24 -13.26
CA LEU A 156 -3.49 0.47 -12.00
C LEU A 156 -2.82 1.81 -12.27
N SER A 157 -3.34 2.85 -11.65
CA SER A 157 -2.72 4.18 -11.58
C SER A 157 -2.48 4.58 -10.13
N ALA A 158 -1.40 5.30 -9.91
CA ALA A 158 -1.03 5.81 -8.60
C ALA A 158 -0.35 7.17 -8.78
N ALA A 159 -0.89 8.22 -8.15
CA ALA A 159 -0.42 9.59 -8.33
C ALA A 159 -0.74 10.48 -7.12
N PRO A 160 0.02 11.55 -6.90
CA PRO A 160 -0.37 12.64 -6.02
C PRO A 160 -1.66 13.30 -6.51
N ARG A 161 -2.51 13.70 -5.56
CA ARG A 161 -3.77 14.40 -5.83
C ARG A 161 -3.52 15.90 -5.98
N SER A 162 -4.35 16.58 -6.77
CA SER A 162 -4.30 18.06 -6.94
C SER A 162 -4.52 18.82 -5.63
N GLU A 163 -5.29 18.24 -4.72
CA GLU A 163 -5.67 18.84 -3.43
C GLU A 163 -4.70 18.46 -2.29
N GLY A 164 -3.62 17.74 -2.60
CA GLY A 164 -2.74 17.11 -1.64
C GLY A 164 -3.13 15.67 -1.34
N GLY A 165 -2.16 14.90 -0.82
CA GLY A 165 -2.32 13.47 -0.61
C GLY A 165 -2.07 12.64 -1.87
N PHE A 166 -2.41 11.36 -1.79
CA PHE A 166 -2.13 10.39 -2.84
C PHE A 166 -3.38 9.58 -3.20
N THR A 167 -3.44 9.11 -4.44
CA THR A 167 -4.50 8.23 -4.89
C THR A 167 -3.92 6.98 -5.54
N VAL A 168 -4.48 5.82 -5.21
CA VAL A 168 -4.28 4.56 -5.91
C VAL A 168 -5.62 4.14 -6.50
N GLN A 169 -5.65 3.88 -7.80
CA GLN A 169 -6.84 3.41 -8.49
C GLN A 169 -6.50 2.15 -9.28
N ALA A 170 -7.37 1.15 -9.19
CA ALA A 170 -7.25 -0.05 -10.00
C ALA A 170 -8.62 -0.41 -10.59
N GLU A 171 -8.58 -0.95 -11.79
CA GLU A 171 -9.73 -1.54 -12.46
C GLU A 171 -9.36 -2.94 -12.95
N LEU A 172 -10.12 -3.92 -12.51
CA LEU A 172 -9.91 -5.34 -12.80
C LEU A 172 -11.13 -5.88 -13.55
N PRO A 173 -10.95 -6.56 -14.68
CA PRO A 173 -12.06 -7.18 -15.40
C PRO A 173 -12.69 -8.28 -14.54
N VAL A 174 -14.01 -8.33 -14.53
CA VAL A 174 -14.79 -9.37 -13.89
C VAL A 174 -15.62 -10.01 -15.00
N ASP A 175 -15.06 -11.05 -15.62
CA ASP A 175 -15.81 -11.78 -16.63
C ASP A 175 -17.05 -12.43 -15.99
N ARG A 176 -18.20 -11.99 -16.41
CA ARG A 176 -19.42 -12.74 -16.16
C ARG A 176 -19.37 -13.96 -17.08
N THR A 177 -18.68 -15.02 -16.63
CA THR A 177 -18.84 -16.31 -17.30
C THR A 177 -20.31 -16.69 -17.19
N ALA A 178 -20.94 -16.75 -18.36
CA ALA A 178 -22.34 -17.13 -18.55
C ALA A 178 -22.60 -18.56 -18.06
#